data_ba6ae580309fad78d59f6ad80ce25730
#
_entry.id   ba6ae580309fad78d59f6ad80ce25730
#
_cell.length_a   1.000
_cell.length_b   1.000
_cell.length_c   1.000
_cell.angle_alpha   90.00
_cell.angle_beta   90.00
_cell.angle_gamma   90.00
#
_symmetry.space_group_name_H-M   'P 1'
#
loop_
_entity.id
_entity.type
_entity.pdbx_description
1 polymer ?
#
loop_
_entity_poly.entity_id
_entity_poly.type
_entity_poly.pdbx_seq_one_letter_code
_entity_poly.pdbx_strand_id
1 'polypeptide(L)'
;MNRNVVLLAWLAITALGAGLAFRFSHSAARAAASTAVDGPQFASDGALQRPEGYRRSWIFLSSGFGMSYSAGTNGNPQFTNVFVNPSSYDYFVANGKWPDKTMFVLEEYESTSHGSINKSGSYQQKLGGLVVEVKDEARFSDKWAYFGFGADNHTAQAMAPARNACWKCHEDNAAVEHTFVQFYPEMLKIARAKGSIKANVKLGE
;
A
#
# COMPACT_ATOMS: atom_id res chain seq x y z
N MET A 1 -5.23 -86.24 48.64
CA MET A 1 -4.25 -85.18 48.56
C MET A 1 -4.16 -84.78 47.08
N ASN A 2 -4.91 -83.77 46.69
CA ASN A 2 -5.21 -83.44 45.31
C ASN A 2 -4.60 -82.06 44.94
N ARG A 3 -3.81 -82.10 43.95
CA ARG A 3 -3.26 -80.83 43.36
C ARG A 3 -4.00 -80.55 42.04
N ASN A 4 -4.82 -79.58 42.07
CA ASN A 4 -5.53 -79.07 40.89
C ASN A 4 -4.55 -78.29 39.96
N VAL A 5 -4.46 -78.77 38.73
CA VAL A 5 -3.81 -78.09 37.65
C VAL A 5 -4.85 -77.21 36.95
N VAL A 6 -4.68 -75.89 37.03
CA VAL A 6 -5.54 -74.95 36.32
C VAL A 6 -4.85 -74.60 34.99
N LEU A 7 -5.46 -75.04 33.91
CA LEU A 7 -5.08 -74.64 32.52
C LEU A 7 -5.67 -73.25 32.24
N LEU A 8 -4.84 -72.31 32.12
CA LEU A 8 -5.19 -70.95 31.59
C LEU A 8 -5.16 -70.95 30.04
N ALA A 9 -6.34 -70.96 29.47
CA ALA A 9 -6.50 -70.73 28.01
C ALA A 9 -6.41 -69.28 27.73
N TRP A 10 -5.43 -68.90 26.94
CA TRP A 10 -5.29 -67.57 26.39
C TRP A 10 -6.17 -67.42 25.13
N LEU A 11 -7.25 -66.68 25.23
CA LEU A 11 -8.03 -66.20 24.08
C LEU A 11 -7.38 -64.95 23.52
N ALA A 12 -6.76 -65.12 22.38
CA ALA A 12 -6.28 -63.97 21.59
C ALA A 12 -7.47 -63.34 20.88
N ILE A 13 -7.92 -62.19 21.36
CA ILE A 13 -8.88 -61.33 20.68
C ILE A 13 -8.11 -60.43 19.74
N THR A 14 -8.10 -60.78 18.45
CA THR A 14 -7.66 -59.87 17.38
C THR A 14 -8.76 -58.87 17.11
N ALA A 15 -8.66 -57.70 17.72
CA ALA A 15 -9.49 -56.55 17.36
C ALA A 15 -8.98 -55.95 16.04
N LEU A 16 -9.71 -56.22 14.95
CA LEU A 16 -9.54 -55.45 13.68
C LEU A 16 -10.02 -54.02 13.93
N GLY A 17 -9.11 -53.16 14.27
CA GLY A 17 -9.34 -51.71 14.31
C GLY A 17 -9.35 -51.15 12.87
N ALA A 18 -10.55 -51.03 12.28
CA ALA A 18 -10.74 -50.25 11.08
C ALA A 18 -10.56 -48.77 11.44
N GLY A 19 -9.33 -48.28 11.33
CA GLY A 19 -9.01 -46.85 11.46
C GLY A 19 -9.60 -46.10 10.28
N LEU A 20 -10.78 -45.49 10.45
CA LEU A 20 -11.27 -44.44 9.57
C LEU A 20 -10.36 -43.24 9.73
N ALA A 21 -9.34 -43.15 8.87
CA ALA A 21 -8.56 -41.94 8.70
C ALA A 21 -9.45 -40.89 8.02
N PHE A 22 -10.14 -40.09 8.82
CA PHE A 22 -10.73 -38.83 8.34
C PHE A 22 -9.60 -37.92 7.87
N ARG A 23 -9.27 -37.99 6.58
CA ARG A 23 -8.48 -36.99 5.94
C ARG A 23 -9.33 -35.71 5.85
N PHE A 24 -9.19 -34.83 6.82
CA PHE A 24 -9.61 -33.43 6.63
C PHE A 24 -8.77 -32.84 5.52
N SER A 25 -9.25 -32.95 4.29
CA SER A 25 -8.76 -32.14 3.19
C SER A 25 -9.15 -30.71 3.52
N HIS A 26 -8.28 -30.00 4.21
CA HIS A 26 -8.33 -28.55 4.27
C HIS A 26 -8.01 -28.06 2.86
N SER A 27 -9.01 -28.07 1.98
CA SER A 27 -8.99 -27.20 0.82
C SER A 27 -9.03 -25.78 1.38
N ALA A 28 -7.85 -25.27 1.76
CA ALA A 28 -7.67 -23.86 1.87
C ALA A 28 -7.99 -23.31 0.47
N ALA A 29 -9.24 -22.88 0.28
CA ALA A 29 -9.57 -21.98 -0.80
C ALA A 29 -8.70 -20.75 -0.58
N ARG A 30 -7.50 -20.79 -1.14
CA ARG A 30 -6.65 -19.63 -1.31
C ARG A 30 -7.47 -18.75 -2.24
N ALA A 31 -8.28 -17.85 -1.64
CA ALA A 31 -8.87 -16.78 -2.40
C ALA A 31 -7.73 -16.21 -3.23
N ALA A 32 -7.84 -16.31 -4.55
CA ALA A 32 -6.88 -15.72 -5.44
C ALA A 32 -6.86 -14.24 -5.03
N ALA A 33 -5.81 -13.86 -4.30
CA ALA A 33 -5.59 -12.48 -3.97
C ALA A 33 -5.50 -11.80 -5.33
N SER A 34 -6.49 -10.96 -5.65
CA SER A 34 -6.39 -10.07 -6.78
C SER A 34 -5.09 -9.31 -6.58
N THR A 35 -4.05 -9.72 -7.30
CA THR A 35 -2.79 -8.98 -7.31
C THR A 35 -3.12 -7.67 -7.98
N ALA A 36 -2.91 -6.56 -7.26
CA ALA A 36 -3.04 -5.25 -7.87
C ALA A 36 -2.16 -5.22 -9.13
N VAL A 37 -2.67 -4.59 -10.17
CA VAL A 37 -1.88 -4.37 -11.37
C VAL A 37 -0.69 -3.49 -11.01
N ASP A 38 0.48 -3.87 -11.47
CA ASP A 38 1.74 -3.17 -11.21
C ASP A 38 1.91 -2.00 -12.19
N GLY A 39 1.19 -0.92 -11.93
CA GLY A 39 1.25 0.32 -12.72
C GLY A 39 -0.12 0.85 -13.16
N PRO A 40 -0.14 1.99 -13.88
CA PRO A 40 -1.37 2.69 -14.23
C PRO A 40 -2.18 1.95 -15.30
N GLN A 41 -3.49 1.88 -15.10
CA GLN A 41 -4.46 1.37 -16.06
C GLN A 41 -5.38 2.50 -16.49
N PHE A 42 -5.59 2.65 -17.79
CA PHE A 42 -6.44 3.71 -18.34
C PHE A 42 -7.63 3.11 -19.09
N ALA A 43 -8.77 3.74 -18.94
CA ALA A 43 -9.95 3.47 -19.76
C ALA A 43 -9.76 4.02 -21.18
N SER A 44 -10.66 3.68 -22.10
CA SER A 44 -10.60 4.10 -23.50
C SER A 44 -10.72 5.61 -23.72
N ASP A 45 -11.36 6.31 -22.78
CA ASP A 45 -11.48 7.77 -22.75
C ASP A 45 -10.27 8.49 -22.13
N GLY A 46 -9.24 7.74 -21.74
CA GLY A 46 -8.03 8.25 -21.11
C GLY A 46 -8.11 8.47 -19.59
N ALA A 47 -9.26 8.18 -18.97
CA ALA A 47 -9.38 8.24 -17.51
C ALA A 47 -8.53 7.16 -16.83
N LEU A 48 -7.86 7.50 -15.74
CA LEU A 48 -7.15 6.54 -14.91
C LEU A 48 -8.18 5.68 -14.17
N GLN A 49 -8.02 4.37 -14.22
CA GLN A 49 -8.79 3.45 -13.38
C GLN A 49 -8.28 3.50 -11.94
N ARG A 50 -9.21 3.49 -10.98
CA ARG A 50 -8.86 3.45 -9.56
C ARG A 50 -8.01 2.21 -9.28
N PRO A 51 -6.83 2.35 -8.65
CA PRO A 51 -6.02 1.19 -8.30
C PRO A 51 -6.74 0.34 -7.25
N GLU A 52 -6.91 -0.94 -7.55
CA GLU A 52 -7.52 -1.90 -6.64
C GLU A 52 -6.47 -2.85 -6.05
N GLY A 53 -6.68 -3.31 -4.82
CA GLY A 53 -5.80 -4.30 -4.19
C GLY A 53 -4.42 -3.79 -3.77
N TYR A 54 -4.06 -2.53 -4.03
CA TYR A 54 -2.75 -1.97 -3.73
C TYR A 54 -2.34 -2.11 -2.25
N ARG A 55 -3.27 -2.00 -1.31
CA ARG A 55 -3.00 -2.19 0.13
C ARG A 55 -2.43 -3.57 0.49
N ARG A 56 -2.59 -4.57 -0.38
CA ARG A 56 -2.11 -5.94 -0.15
C ARG A 56 -0.80 -6.23 -0.85
N SER A 57 -0.50 -5.53 -1.94
CA SER A 57 0.59 -5.89 -2.84
C SER A 57 1.56 -4.77 -3.15
N TRP A 58 1.18 -3.51 -2.93
CA TRP A 58 2.09 -2.39 -3.15
C TRP A 58 2.91 -2.08 -1.89
N ILE A 59 4.01 -1.38 -2.09
CA ILE A 59 4.93 -1.05 -1.00
C ILE A 59 4.44 0.21 -0.28
N PHE A 60 4.17 0.08 1.01
CA PHE A 60 3.90 1.21 1.89
C PHE A 60 5.19 1.99 2.14
N LEU A 61 5.19 3.29 1.92
CA LEU A 61 6.36 4.14 2.05
C LEU A 61 6.38 4.94 3.35
N SER A 62 5.27 5.57 3.69
CA SER A 62 5.19 6.46 4.86
C SER A 62 3.75 6.80 5.20
N SER A 63 3.57 7.27 6.44
CA SER A 63 2.34 7.90 6.92
C SER A 63 2.65 9.28 7.45
N GLY A 64 1.79 10.25 7.14
CA GLY A 64 1.82 11.59 7.72
C GLY A 64 0.61 11.84 8.61
N PHE A 65 0.72 12.77 9.55
CA PHE A 65 -0.41 13.25 10.36
C PHE A 65 -0.37 14.76 10.50
N GLY A 66 -1.47 15.41 10.12
CA GLY A 66 -1.60 16.85 10.24
C GLY A 66 -0.66 17.66 9.35
N MET A 67 -0.08 17.05 8.32
CA MET A 67 0.78 17.76 7.37
C MET A 67 -0.04 18.78 6.61
N SER A 68 0.42 20.01 6.56
CA SER A 68 -0.20 21.11 5.82
C SER A 68 0.85 21.87 5.05
N TYR A 69 0.52 22.22 3.81
CA TYR A 69 1.39 22.95 2.89
C TYR A 69 0.95 24.41 2.71
N SER A 70 -0.09 24.84 3.44
CA SER A 70 -0.57 26.20 3.51
C SER A 70 -0.74 26.65 4.96
N ALA A 71 -0.44 27.91 5.24
CA ALA A 71 -0.66 28.48 6.56
C ALA A 71 -2.17 28.59 6.86
N GLY A 72 -2.58 28.25 8.06
CA GLY A 72 -3.94 28.54 8.58
C GLY A 72 -5.03 27.55 8.21
N THR A 73 -4.71 26.26 8.00
CA THR A 73 -5.74 25.23 7.88
C THR A 73 -6.42 24.96 9.23
N ASN A 74 -7.69 25.37 9.36
CA ASN A 74 -8.50 25.23 10.57
C ASN A 74 -9.30 23.90 10.60
N GLY A 75 -8.89 22.89 9.85
CA GLY A 75 -9.55 21.57 9.84
C GLY A 75 -8.97 20.61 10.86
N ASN A 76 -9.70 19.53 11.13
CA ASN A 76 -9.14 18.39 11.85
C ASN A 76 -7.92 17.86 11.09
N PRO A 77 -6.80 17.57 11.78
CA PRO A 77 -5.64 17.00 11.12
C PRO A 77 -6.00 15.66 10.50
N GLN A 78 -5.54 15.42 9.27
CA GLN A 78 -5.77 14.18 8.55
C GLN A 78 -4.55 13.28 8.63
N PHE A 79 -4.77 11.97 8.49
CA PHE A 79 -3.71 11.02 8.21
C PHE A 79 -3.58 10.86 6.70
N THR A 80 -2.34 10.71 6.25
CA THR A 80 -2.02 10.31 4.90
C THR A 80 -1.21 9.02 4.90
N ASN A 81 -1.46 8.10 3.97
CA ASN A 81 -0.63 6.92 3.74
C ASN A 81 -0.20 6.91 2.28
N VAL A 82 1.06 6.63 2.04
CA VAL A 82 1.61 6.61 0.69
C VAL A 82 2.09 5.21 0.32
N PHE A 83 1.66 4.76 -0.86
CA PHE A 83 2.06 3.49 -1.47
C PHE A 83 2.66 3.73 -2.85
N VAL A 84 3.55 2.84 -3.27
CA VAL A 84 4.11 2.83 -4.62
C VAL A 84 4.03 1.41 -5.21
N ASN A 85 3.86 1.31 -6.52
CA ASN A 85 3.84 0.02 -7.19
C ASN A 85 5.20 -0.70 -7.10
N PRO A 86 5.22 -2.03 -6.92
CA PRO A 86 6.41 -2.81 -6.59
C PRO A 86 7.56 -2.66 -7.57
N SER A 87 7.30 -2.75 -8.87
CA SER A 87 8.37 -2.62 -9.88
C SER A 87 9.07 -1.26 -9.81
N SER A 88 8.32 -0.19 -9.53
CA SER A 88 8.88 1.16 -9.38
C SER A 88 9.70 1.28 -8.10
N TYR A 89 9.26 0.66 -7.01
CA TYR A 89 10.04 0.60 -5.78
C TYR A 89 11.39 -0.09 -6.01
N ASP A 90 11.39 -1.28 -6.60
CA ASP A 90 12.60 -2.06 -6.86
C ASP A 90 13.57 -1.32 -7.78
N TYR A 91 13.03 -0.67 -8.82
CA TYR A 91 13.85 0.16 -9.70
C TYR A 91 14.47 1.36 -8.97
N PHE A 92 13.70 2.02 -8.10
CA PHE A 92 14.21 3.15 -7.31
C PHE A 92 15.33 2.70 -6.35
N VAL A 93 15.18 1.57 -5.70
CA VAL A 93 16.21 0.99 -4.82
C VAL A 93 17.52 0.79 -5.59
N ALA A 94 17.43 0.31 -6.82
CA ALA A 94 18.61 0.09 -7.65
C ALA A 94 19.22 1.38 -8.21
N ASN A 95 18.40 2.37 -8.59
CA ASN A 95 18.82 3.50 -9.43
C ASN A 95 18.69 4.88 -8.77
N GLY A 96 17.92 5.04 -7.69
CA GLY A 96 17.62 6.32 -7.05
C GLY A 96 16.70 7.24 -7.88
N LYS A 97 16.05 6.72 -8.91
CA LYS A 97 15.14 7.43 -9.83
C LYS A 97 13.90 6.60 -10.07
N TRP A 98 12.79 7.24 -10.37
CA TRP A 98 11.54 6.57 -10.70
C TRP A 98 11.50 6.18 -12.18
N PRO A 99 11.13 4.92 -12.52
CA PRO A 99 10.97 4.51 -13.91
C PRO A 99 9.70 5.09 -14.52
N ASP A 100 9.56 4.94 -15.83
CA ASP A 100 8.26 5.15 -16.49
C ASP A 100 7.21 4.18 -15.94
N LYS A 101 5.94 4.58 -15.92
CA LYS A 101 4.80 3.85 -15.31
C LYS A 101 4.84 3.74 -13.79
N THR A 102 5.66 4.55 -13.12
CA THR A 102 5.56 4.71 -11.66
C THR A 102 4.19 5.25 -11.27
N MET A 103 3.64 4.69 -10.21
CA MET A 103 2.36 5.09 -9.68
C MET A 103 2.39 5.15 -8.15
N PHE A 104 2.03 6.30 -7.60
CA PHE A 104 1.82 6.48 -6.17
C PHE A 104 0.34 6.57 -5.85
N VAL A 105 -0.04 6.02 -4.72
CA VAL A 105 -1.35 6.22 -4.12
C VAL A 105 -1.16 6.92 -2.78
N LEU A 106 -1.73 8.09 -2.63
CA LEU A 106 -1.89 8.80 -1.37
C LEU A 106 -3.32 8.61 -0.89
N GLU A 107 -3.48 7.98 0.25
CA GLU A 107 -4.76 7.90 0.97
C GLU A 107 -4.89 9.10 1.91
N GLU A 108 -6.07 9.69 1.98
CA GLU A 108 -6.42 10.74 2.92
C GLU A 108 -7.50 10.23 3.87
N TYR A 109 -7.17 10.14 5.17
CA TYR A 109 -8.08 9.66 6.21
C TYR A 109 -8.47 10.78 7.17
N GLU A 110 -9.74 10.84 7.50
CA GLU A 110 -10.22 11.60 8.66
C GLU A 110 -9.58 11.02 9.93
N SER A 111 -9.26 11.90 10.89
CA SER A 111 -8.76 11.48 12.20
C SER A 111 -9.84 11.58 13.26
N THR A 112 -9.74 10.71 14.26
CA THR A 112 -10.52 10.78 15.50
C THR A 112 -9.65 10.43 16.70
N SER A 113 -10.00 10.98 17.86
CA SER A 113 -9.39 10.61 19.14
C SER A 113 -10.37 9.88 20.07
N HIS A 114 -11.61 9.67 19.63
CA HIS A 114 -12.67 9.09 20.44
C HIS A 114 -12.75 7.57 20.23
N GLY A 115 -12.73 6.82 21.29
CA GLY A 115 -12.99 5.38 21.22
C GLY A 115 -12.36 4.56 22.34
N SER A 116 -13.14 3.64 22.89
CA SER A 116 -12.75 2.57 23.81
C SER A 116 -11.68 2.98 24.85
N ILE A 117 -10.52 2.34 24.82
CA ILE A 117 -9.41 2.53 25.76
C ILE A 117 -8.51 3.72 25.40
N ASN A 118 -8.75 4.42 24.31
CA ASN A 118 -7.93 5.54 23.91
C ASN A 118 -8.02 6.69 24.91
N LYS A 119 -6.91 7.04 25.55
CA LYS A 119 -6.80 8.13 26.51
C LYS A 119 -6.22 9.40 25.88
N SER A 120 -5.47 9.26 24.80
CA SER A 120 -4.85 10.36 24.07
C SER A 120 -4.42 9.90 22.69
N GLY A 121 -4.10 10.86 21.83
CA GLY A 121 -3.68 10.58 20.45
C GLY A 121 -4.85 10.40 19.49
N SER A 122 -4.53 10.26 18.21
CA SER A 122 -5.49 10.15 17.13
C SER A 122 -5.23 8.91 16.29
N TYR A 123 -6.27 8.39 15.65
CA TYR A 123 -6.20 7.27 14.72
C TYR A 123 -7.06 7.53 13.49
N GLN A 124 -6.79 6.77 12.42
CA GLN A 124 -7.52 6.87 11.15
C GLN A 124 -8.95 6.37 11.32
N GLN A 125 -9.92 7.13 10.81
CA GLN A 125 -11.33 6.77 10.88
C GLN A 125 -11.89 6.43 9.51
N LYS A 126 -12.21 7.42 8.71
CA LYS A 126 -12.87 7.25 7.41
C LYS A 126 -11.93 7.67 6.30
N LEU A 127 -11.87 6.88 5.24
CA LEU A 127 -11.18 7.26 4.02
C LEU A 127 -11.98 8.39 3.33
N GLY A 128 -11.37 9.56 3.23
CA GLY A 128 -11.94 10.71 2.54
C GLY A 128 -11.76 10.64 1.03
N GLY A 129 -10.61 10.17 0.58
CA GLY A 129 -10.28 10.06 -0.84
C GLY A 129 -8.92 9.47 -1.11
N LEU A 130 -8.61 9.36 -2.39
CA LEU A 130 -7.28 9.03 -2.88
C LEU A 130 -6.79 10.12 -3.81
N VAL A 131 -5.52 10.48 -3.69
CA VAL A 131 -4.80 11.19 -4.75
C VAL A 131 -3.80 10.21 -5.35
N VAL A 132 -3.80 10.13 -6.67
CA VAL A 132 -2.91 9.23 -7.39
C VAL A 132 -1.99 10.07 -8.26
N GLU A 133 -0.70 9.82 -8.17
CA GLU A 133 0.33 10.42 -8.99
C GLU A 133 0.88 9.37 -9.95
N VAL A 134 0.96 9.71 -11.22
CA VAL A 134 1.41 8.78 -12.27
C VAL A 134 2.52 9.42 -13.08
N LYS A 135 3.62 8.70 -13.25
CA LYS A 135 4.64 8.97 -14.25
C LYS A 135 4.32 8.17 -15.51
N ASP A 136 4.04 8.86 -16.62
CA ASP A 136 3.86 8.24 -17.93
C ASP A 136 4.42 9.17 -19.01
N GLU A 137 5.66 8.90 -19.41
CA GLU A 137 6.41 9.77 -20.29
C GLU A 137 5.85 9.83 -21.72
N ALA A 138 5.13 8.81 -22.14
CA ALA A 138 4.49 8.78 -23.44
C ALA A 138 3.13 9.48 -23.46
N ARG A 139 2.43 9.50 -22.31
CA ARG A 139 1.06 10.03 -22.20
C ARG A 139 1.02 11.50 -21.80
N PHE A 140 1.93 11.94 -20.94
CA PHE A 140 1.90 13.29 -20.38
C PHE A 140 3.10 14.10 -20.84
N SER A 141 2.85 15.28 -21.41
CA SER A 141 3.91 16.22 -21.86
C SER A 141 4.88 16.59 -20.74
N ASP A 142 4.36 16.71 -19.52
CA ASP A 142 5.12 17.01 -18.32
C ASP A 142 5.60 15.75 -17.57
N LYS A 143 5.45 14.57 -18.18
CA LYS A 143 5.80 13.24 -17.68
C LYS A 143 5.00 12.79 -16.47
N TRP A 144 4.42 13.68 -15.70
CA TRP A 144 3.68 13.40 -14.46
C TRP A 144 2.28 14.00 -14.54
N ALA A 145 1.32 13.26 -13.98
CA ALA A 145 -0.07 13.71 -13.83
C ALA A 145 -0.66 13.27 -12.50
N TYR A 146 -1.69 13.98 -12.05
CA TYR A 146 -2.36 13.79 -10.77
C TYR A 146 -3.83 13.53 -10.99
N PHE A 147 -4.38 12.60 -10.18
CA PHE A 147 -5.76 12.14 -10.30
C PHE A 147 -6.40 12.09 -8.92
N GLY A 148 -7.59 12.66 -8.77
CA GLY A 148 -8.35 12.64 -7.52
C GLY A 148 -9.51 11.66 -7.60
N PHE A 149 -9.60 10.76 -6.63
CA PHE A 149 -10.72 9.83 -6.48
C PHE A 149 -11.47 10.12 -5.19
N GLY A 150 -12.74 10.44 -5.29
CA GLY A 150 -13.64 10.40 -4.14
C GLY A 150 -13.85 8.98 -3.64
N ALA A 151 -14.69 8.82 -2.60
CA ALA A 151 -14.91 7.51 -1.98
C ALA A 151 -15.39 6.45 -2.98
N ASP A 152 -16.25 6.83 -3.93
CA ASP A 152 -16.99 5.91 -4.79
C ASP A 152 -16.59 5.96 -6.28
N ASN A 153 -15.63 6.81 -6.65
CA ASN A 153 -15.24 6.94 -8.06
C ASN A 153 -14.32 5.80 -8.48
N HIS A 154 -14.64 5.13 -9.57
CA HIS A 154 -13.83 4.05 -10.16
C HIS A 154 -12.85 4.54 -11.24
N THR A 155 -13.07 5.74 -11.79
CA THR A 155 -12.20 6.37 -12.76
C THR A 155 -12.02 7.86 -12.44
N ALA A 156 -10.92 8.43 -12.87
CA ALA A 156 -10.64 9.86 -12.75
C ALA A 156 -9.90 10.39 -13.98
N GLN A 157 -10.26 11.59 -14.42
CA GLN A 157 -9.46 12.33 -15.39
C GLN A 157 -8.27 13.00 -14.71
N ALA A 158 -7.21 13.23 -15.47
CA ALA A 158 -6.08 14.00 -14.98
C ALA A 158 -6.54 15.40 -14.55
N MET A 159 -6.03 15.86 -13.41
CA MET A 159 -6.33 17.19 -12.91
C MET A 159 -5.83 18.27 -13.90
N ALA A 160 -6.73 19.10 -14.37
CA ALA A 160 -6.44 20.18 -15.30
C ALA A 160 -6.33 21.54 -14.57
N PRO A 161 -5.55 22.48 -15.10
CA PRO A 161 -4.63 22.35 -16.23
C PRO A 161 -3.46 21.40 -15.93
N ALA A 162 -2.75 20.92 -16.97
CA ALA A 162 -1.65 19.95 -16.81
C ALA A 162 -0.64 20.42 -15.75
N ARG A 163 -0.28 21.72 -15.75
CA ARG A 163 0.57 22.36 -14.72
C ARG A 163 -0.28 23.00 -13.61
N ASN A 164 -1.14 22.23 -13.00
CA ASN A 164 -1.96 22.66 -11.88
C ASN A 164 -1.15 22.90 -10.59
N ALA A 165 -1.85 23.28 -9.50
CA ALA A 165 -1.20 23.52 -8.21
C ALA A 165 -0.44 22.29 -7.69
N CYS A 166 -0.97 21.08 -7.89
CA CYS A 166 -0.30 19.83 -7.50
C CYS A 166 1.03 19.70 -8.24
N TRP A 167 1.01 19.79 -9.58
CA TRP A 167 2.20 19.65 -10.41
C TRP A 167 3.27 20.69 -10.02
N LYS A 168 2.89 21.95 -9.89
CA LYS A 168 3.80 23.04 -9.55
C LYS A 168 4.43 22.87 -8.17
N CYS A 169 3.62 22.47 -7.17
CA CYS A 169 4.11 22.22 -5.83
C CYS A 169 5.13 21.07 -5.82
N HIS A 170 4.84 19.96 -6.49
CA HIS A 170 5.73 18.82 -6.61
C HIS A 170 7.02 19.18 -7.37
N GLU A 171 6.93 19.92 -8.46
CA GLU A 171 8.10 20.40 -9.21
C GLU A 171 9.04 21.22 -8.32
N ASP A 172 8.50 22.15 -7.56
CA ASP A 172 9.28 23.10 -6.77
C ASP A 172 9.86 22.49 -5.48
N ASN A 173 9.10 21.57 -4.82
CA ASN A 173 9.38 21.17 -3.44
C ASN A 173 9.72 19.69 -3.26
N ALA A 174 9.48 18.83 -4.24
CA ALA A 174 9.76 17.40 -4.13
C ALA A 174 11.27 17.12 -4.23
N ALA A 175 11.78 16.23 -3.39
CA ALA A 175 13.22 15.96 -3.30
C ALA A 175 13.77 15.17 -4.49
N VAL A 176 12.99 14.28 -5.09
CA VAL A 176 13.40 13.50 -6.25
C VAL A 176 12.33 13.60 -7.33
N GLU A 177 12.68 14.13 -8.51
CA GLU A 177 11.72 14.37 -9.59
C GLU A 177 10.49 15.14 -9.08
N HIS A 178 9.29 14.56 -9.14
CA HIS A 178 8.05 15.11 -8.61
C HIS A 178 7.61 14.48 -7.31
N THR A 179 8.44 13.70 -6.61
CA THR A 179 8.05 12.92 -5.45
C THR A 179 8.67 13.42 -4.16
N PHE A 180 7.86 13.52 -3.11
CA PHE A 180 8.29 13.97 -1.78
C PHE A 180 9.08 12.89 -1.01
N VAL A 181 10.12 12.37 -1.65
CA VAL A 181 11.01 11.35 -1.06
C VAL A 181 11.56 11.77 0.30
N GLN A 182 11.66 13.08 0.58
CA GLN A 182 12.06 13.60 1.88
C GLN A 182 11.15 13.15 3.03
N PHE A 183 9.92 12.73 2.74
CA PHE A 183 8.97 12.21 3.73
C PHE A 183 8.94 10.68 3.77
N TYR A 184 9.75 10.00 2.97
CA TYR A 184 9.83 8.55 2.89
C TYR A 184 11.19 8.05 3.41
N PRO A 185 11.34 7.71 4.70
CA PRO A 185 12.65 7.54 5.35
C PRO A 185 13.60 6.58 4.61
N GLU A 186 13.10 5.44 4.14
CA GLU A 186 13.93 4.47 3.44
C GLU A 186 14.33 4.95 2.04
N MET A 187 13.40 5.58 1.31
CA MET A 187 13.68 6.14 -0.01
C MET A 187 14.65 7.32 0.08
N LEU A 188 14.55 8.14 1.13
CA LEU A 188 15.47 9.24 1.36
C LEU A 188 16.93 8.77 1.56
N LYS A 189 17.12 7.67 2.30
CA LYS A 189 18.45 7.07 2.45
C LYS A 189 19.04 6.67 1.10
N ILE A 190 18.23 6.01 0.28
CA ILE A 190 18.63 5.57 -1.06
C ILE A 190 18.93 6.78 -1.96
N ALA A 191 18.04 7.78 -1.97
CA ALA A 191 18.23 8.98 -2.76
C ALA A 191 19.52 9.74 -2.40
N ARG A 192 19.85 9.82 -1.11
CA ARG A 192 21.13 10.38 -0.63
C ARG A 192 22.32 9.56 -1.14
N ALA A 193 22.28 8.25 -1.01
CA ALA A 193 23.35 7.36 -1.46
C ALA A 193 23.55 7.40 -2.98
N LYS A 194 22.49 7.62 -3.75
CA LYS A 194 22.53 7.70 -5.21
C LYS A 194 22.75 9.12 -5.76
N GLY A 195 22.78 10.14 -4.90
CA GLY A 195 22.95 11.53 -5.32
C GLY A 195 21.79 12.07 -6.16
N SER A 196 20.56 11.56 -5.96
CA SER A 196 19.39 11.92 -6.78
C SER A 196 18.52 13.03 -6.20
N ILE A 197 18.90 13.58 -5.05
CA ILE A 197 18.17 14.69 -4.41
C ILE A 197 18.42 16.00 -5.17
N LYS A 198 17.36 16.72 -5.48
CA LYS A 198 17.44 18.06 -6.12
C LYS A 198 18.15 19.05 -5.19
N ALA A 199 19.09 19.83 -5.73
CA ALA A 199 19.93 20.74 -4.96
C ALA A 199 19.17 21.90 -4.27
N ASN A 200 17.98 22.24 -4.78
CA ASN A 200 17.16 23.34 -4.27
C ASN A 200 16.21 22.92 -3.14
N VAL A 201 16.13 21.64 -2.80
CA VAL A 201 15.19 21.14 -1.78
C VAL A 201 15.86 21.10 -0.42
N LYS A 202 15.26 21.78 0.55
CA LYS A 202 15.68 21.71 1.96
C LYS A 202 15.14 20.43 2.58
N LEU A 203 16.03 19.57 2.99
CA LEU A 203 15.68 18.39 3.81
C LEU A 203 15.57 18.86 5.26
N GLY A 204 14.48 18.51 5.95
CA GLY A 204 14.41 18.65 7.39
C GLY A 204 15.52 17.79 8.03
N GLU A 205 16.26 18.34 8.95
CA GLU A 205 17.23 17.62 9.80
C GLU A 205 16.53 17.08 11.04
#